data_3736899907344f3325da583eecba1d5e
#
_entry.id   3736899907344f3325da583eecba1d5e
#
_cell.length_a   1.000
_cell.length_b   1.000
_cell.length_c   1.000
_cell.angle_alpha   90.00
_cell.angle_beta   90.00
_cell.angle_gamma   90.00
#
_symmetry.space_group_name_H-M   'P 1'
#
loop_
_entity.id
_entity.type
_entity.pdbx_description
1 polymer ?
#
loop_
_entity_poly.entity_id
_entity_poly.type
_entity_poly.pdbx_seq_one_letter_code
_entity_poly.pdbx_strand_id
1 'polypeptide(L)'
;MSQFYEYNWPDTTLKNGIALAQALTANTPLLLNGSYVNKTTKTVNFVDDFSIVPRITLNSAANISGINFLITGYQNGVFISETLAGPNANTVTSVNCFDTLLQIIPTGTTVNTVQVGVASVGYFPIILLNTAKQNTAFINYALNIIPVTVSPPSYQIFLSLKNNIGMGKYDSLTSDANGNFIAFAAASNKPVLIQSNNLAQNLLIKIDPNAAGSVLKCQFLQL
;
A
#
# COMPACT_ATOMS: atom_id res chain seq x y z
N MET A 1 -3.49 -10.26 -25.63
CA MET A 1 -4.67 -10.10 -24.75
C MET A 1 -4.53 -8.75 -24.06
N SER A 2 -5.58 -7.95 -24.02
CA SER A 2 -5.54 -6.64 -23.36
C SER A 2 -6.21 -6.76 -21.98
N GLN A 3 -5.55 -6.28 -20.94
CA GLN A 3 -6.10 -6.20 -19.59
C GLN A 3 -6.14 -4.74 -19.16
N PHE A 4 -7.25 -4.34 -18.56
CA PHE A 4 -7.43 -3.01 -18.01
C PHE A 4 -7.53 -3.12 -16.50
N TYR A 5 -6.80 -2.25 -15.81
CA TYR A 5 -6.86 -2.08 -14.37
C TYR A 5 -7.21 -0.62 -14.08
N GLU A 6 -8.15 -0.42 -13.17
CA GLU A 6 -8.44 0.89 -12.63
C GLU A 6 -8.15 0.86 -11.13
N TYR A 7 -7.25 1.71 -10.70
CA TYR A 7 -6.81 1.81 -9.31
C TYR A 7 -7.31 3.13 -8.73
N ASN A 8 -8.09 3.03 -7.66
CA ASN A 8 -8.65 4.16 -6.94
C ASN A 8 -7.97 4.27 -5.58
N TRP A 9 -7.27 5.36 -5.32
CA TRP A 9 -6.72 5.60 -3.99
C TRP A 9 -7.82 6.16 -3.09
N PRO A 10 -8.05 5.58 -1.88
CA PRO A 10 -9.09 6.04 -1.00
C PRO A 10 -8.85 7.48 -0.53
N ASP A 11 -9.92 8.13 -0.09
CA ASP A 11 -9.81 9.43 0.56
C ASP A 11 -9.07 9.30 1.89
N THR A 12 -7.84 9.80 1.94
CA THR A 12 -6.98 9.75 3.12
C THR A 12 -7.30 10.81 4.15
N THR A 13 -8.27 11.68 3.88
CA THR A 13 -8.80 12.61 4.90
C THR A 13 -9.56 11.86 5.99
N LEU A 14 -10.02 10.64 5.72
CA LEU A 14 -10.65 9.77 6.69
C LEU A 14 -9.60 9.18 7.66
N LYS A 15 -9.21 9.99 8.66
CA LYS A 15 -8.28 9.59 9.72
C LYS A 15 -8.76 8.41 10.57
N ASN A 16 -10.02 8.02 10.43
CA ASN A 16 -10.72 6.98 11.19
C ASN A 16 -11.31 5.87 10.31
N GLY A 17 -10.86 5.76 9.07
CA GLY A 17 -11.36 4.76 8.12
C GLY A 17 -11.15 3.30 8.59
N ILE A 18 -10.17 3.04 9.46
CA ILE A 18 -9.87 1.72 10.04
C ILE A 18 -10.41 1.60 11.46
N ALA A 19 -10.15 2.57 12.33
CA ALA A 19 -10.67 2.57 13.68
C ALA A 19 -11.15 3.97 14.07
N LEU A 20 -12.37 4.03 14.61
CA LEU A 20 -12.93 5.24 15.19
C LEU A 20 -12.16 5.63 16.44
N ALA A 21 -12.31 6.89 16.88
CA ALA A 21 -11.67 7.39 18.08
C ALA A 21 -12.01 6.53 19.30
N GLN A 22 -10.99 5.98 19.96
CA GLN A 22 -11.14 5.13 21.13
C GLN A 22 -10.00 5.32 22.12
N ALA A 23 -10.28 5.18 23.41
CA ALA A 23 -9.28 5.13 24.47
C ALA A 23 -8.45 3.84 24.37
N LEU A 24 -7.29 3.85 25.00
CA LEU A 24 -6.35 2.74 24.91
C LEU A 24 -6.33 1.94 26.22
N THR A 25 -6.32 0.62 26.08
CA THR A 25 -6.03 -0.34 27.15
C THR A 25 -4.79 -1.14 26.77
N ALA A 26 -3.79 -1.16 27.65
CA ALA A 26 -2.54 -1.87 27.39
C ALA A 26 -2.79 -3.34 26.99
N ASN A 27 -2.08 -3.78 25.97
CA ASN A 27 -2.12 -5.15 25.45
C ASN A 27 -3.52 -5.62 24.97
N THR A 28 -4.45 -4.70 24.76
CA THR A 28 -5.77 -4.99 24.21
C THR A 28 -5.85 -4.45 22.79
N PRO A 29 -6.15 -5.29 21.78
CA PRO A 29 -6.29 -4.83 20.41
C PRO A 29 -7.32 -3.72 20.27
N LEU A 30 -7.02 -2.72 19.44
CA LEU A 30 -7.98 -1.70 19.07
C LEU A 30 -9.17 -2.37 18.34
N LEU A 31 -10.35 -1.85 18.61
CA LEU A 31 -11.54 -2.24 17.85
C LEU A 31 -11.44 -1.66 16.44
N LEU A 32 -11.31 -2.53 15.45
CA LEU A 32 -11.38 -2.13 14.04
C LEU A 32 -12.84 -2.00 13.64
N ASN A 33 -13.33 -0.77 13.51
CA ASN A 33 -14.75 -0.45 13.31
C ASN A 33 -14.99 0.74 12.35
N GLY A 34 -13.95 1.16 11.65
CA GLY A 34 -14.04 2.20 10.63
C GLY A 34 -14.73 1.71 9.35
N SER A 35 -14.88 2.61 8.38
CA SER A 35 -15.58 2.33 7.11
C SER A 35 -14.86 1.35 6.19
N TYR A 36 -13.54 1.16 6.36
CA TYR A 36 -12.74 0.23 5.56
C TYR A 36 -12.72 -1.20 6.13
N VAL A 37 -13.31 -1.40 7.30
CA VAL A 37 -13.26 -2.68 8.00
C VAL A 37 -14.38 -3.60 7.55
N ASN A 38 -14.03 -4.84 7.23
CA ASN A 38 -15.02 -5.89 7.06
C ASN A 38 -15.69 -6.17 8.40
N LYS A 39 -17.01 -5.96 8.46
CA LYS A 39 -17.78 -6.04 9.72
C LYS A 39 -17.85 -7.45 10.29
N THR A 40 -17.65 -8.47 9.46
CA THR A 40 -17.70 -9.87 9.87
C THR A 40 -16.35 -10.36 10.37
N THR A 41 -15.28 -10.16 9.60
CA THR A 41 -13.94 -10.65 9.95
C THR A 41 -13.20 -9.76 10.92
N LYS A 42 -13.62 -8.48 11.05
CA LYS A 42 -12.93 -7.45 11.84
C LYS A 42 -11.49 -7.18 11.38
N THR A 43 -11.24 -7.39 10.10
CA THR A 43 -9.97 -7.13 9.43
C THR A 43 -10.18 -6.16 8.28
N VAL A 44 -9.10 -5.61 7.74
CA VAL A 44 -9.14 -4.81 6.51
C VAL A 44 -8.31 -5.53 5.45
N ASN A 45 -8.93 -5.85 4.33
CA ASN A 45 -8.25 -6.37 3.14
C ASN A 45 -8.17 -5.26 2.10
N PHE A 46 -7.05 -4.56 2.07
CA PHE A 46 -6.89 -3.41 1.17
C PHE A 46 -6.77 -3.81 -0.29
N VAL A 47 -6.21 -4.98 -0.57
CA VAL A 47 -6.03 -5.47 -1.94
C VAL A 47 -7.36 -5.86 -2.57
N ASP A 48 -8.15 -6.66 -1.87
CA ASP A 48 -9.42 -7.17 -2.43
C ASP A 48 -10.52 -6.10 -2.42
N ASP A 49 -10.56 -5.26 -1.36
CA ASP A 49 -11.62 -4.29 -1.19
C ASP A 49 -11.33 -2.96 -1.91
N PHE A 50 -10.05 -2.57 -2.04
CA PHE A 50 -9.66 -1.23 -2.51
C PHE A 50 -8.56 -1.24 -3.59
N SER A 51 -7.98 -2.39 -3.91
CA SER A 51 -6.87 -2.54 -4.86
C SER A 51 -5.67 -1.65 -4.54
N ILE A 52 -5.33 -1.53 -3.26
CA ILE A 52 -4.19 -0.74 -2.77
C ILE A 52 -3.40 -1.51 -1.70
N VAL A 53 -2.17 -1.06 -1.44
CA VAL A 53 -1.31 -1.53 -0.35
C VAL A 53 -0.77 -0.30 0.39
N PRO A 54 -1.58 0.28 1.31
CA PRO A 54 -1.27 1.55 1.94
C PRO A 54 -0.37 1.40 3.16
N ARG A 55 0.22 2.51 3.59
CA ARG A 55 0.70 2.69 4.96
C ARG A 55 -0.46 3.02 5.89
N ILE A 56 -0.31 2.67 7.16
CA ILE A 56 -1.30 2.92 8.20
C ILE A 56 -0.96 4.21 8.94
N THR A 57 -1.97 4.99 9.28
CA THR A 57 -1.81 6.20 10.10
C THR A 57 -2.46 6.04 11.46
N LEU A 58 -1.77 6.52 12.50
CA LEU A 58 -2.34 6.73 13.83
C LEU A 58 -2.46 8.24 14.04
N ASN A 59 -3.64 8.70 14.45
CA ASN A 59 -3.91 10.11 14.71
C ASN A 59 -4.47 10.30 16.13
N SER A 60 -3.91 11.25 16.87
CA SER A 60 -4.41 11.68 18.18
C SER A 60 -4.25 13.19 18.33
N ALA A 61 -5.22 13.84 18.96
CA ALA A 61 -5.12 15.23 19.36
C ALA A 61 -4.28 15.42 20.64
N ALA A 62 -3.97 14.33 21.34
CA ALA A 62 -3.18 14.35 22.56
C ALA A 62 -1.78 13.76 22.33
N ASN A 63 -0.85 14.10 23.20
CA ASN A 63 0.45 13.46 23.22
C ASN A 63 0.34 12.08 23.87
N ILE A 64 0.51 11.04 23.04
CA ILE A 64 0.58 9.64 23.45
C ILE A 64 1.86 8.96 22.93
N SER A 65 2.90 9.74 22.66
CA SER A 65 4.17 9.27 22.07
C SER A 65 4.94 8.28 22.97
N GLY A 66 4.61 8.22 24.27
CA GLY A 66 5.14 7.21 25.19
C GLY A 66 4.49 5.83 25.07
N ILE A 67 3.45 5.67 24.24
CA ILE A 67 2.77 4.41 24.00
C ILE A 67 3.16 3.91 22.63
N ASN A 68 3.66 2.68 22.53
CA ASN A 68 3.94 2.02 21.28
C ASN A 68 2.74 1.20 20.80
N PHE A 69 2.60 1.05 19.50
CA PHE A 69 1.55 0.27 18.86
C PHE A 69 2.19 -0.84 18.04
N LEU A 70 1.88 -2.08 18.38
CA LEU A 70 2.23 -3.24 17.53
C LEU A 70 1.16 -3.39 16.46
N ILE A 71 1.53 -3.14 15.21
CA ILE A 71 0.68 -3.31 14.03
C ILE A 71 1.04 -4.64 13.38
N THR A 72 0.06 -5.49 13.12
CA THR A 72 0.28 -6.79 12.47
C THR A 72 -0.65 -6.97 11.28
N GLY A 73 -0.15 -7.64 10.27
CA GLY A 73 -0.89 -7.88 9.04
C GLY A 73 -0.10 -8.70 8.04
N TYR A 74 -0.49 -8.60 6.79
CA TYR A 74 0.20 -9.24 5.68
C TYR A 74 0.66 -8.20 4.66
N GLN A 75 1.75 -8.51 4.00
CA GLN A 75 2.25 -7.83 2.82
C GLN A 75 2.66 -8.88 1.80
N ASN A 76 2.00 -8.88 0.63
CA ASN A 76 2.18 -9.88 -0.42
C ASN A 76 2.10 -11.32 0.10
N GLY A 77 1.09 -11.59 0.95
CA GLY A 77 0.87 -12.88 1.58
C GLY A 77 1.86 -13.27 2.68
N VAL A 78 2.86 -12.43 2.98
CA VAL A 78 3.82 -12.65 4.07
C VAL A 78 3.36 -11.92 5.32
N PHE A 79 3.33 -12.62 6.45
CA PHE A 79 3.01 -12.00 7.73
C PHE A 79 4.11 -11.00 8.12
N ILE A 80 3.70 -9.79 8.46
CA ILE A 80 4.59 -8.72 8.90
C ILE A 80 4.07 -8.09 10.19
N SER A 81 5.00 -7.51 10.93
CA SER A 81 4.69 -6.70 12.11
C SER A 81 5.58 -5.47 12.15
N GLU A 82 5.05 -4.40 12.73
CA GLU A 82 5.76 -3.15 12.96
C GLU A 82 5.37 -2.58 14.31
N THR A 83 6.37 -2.04 15.02
CA THR A 83 6.13 -1.25 16.22
C THR A 83 6.26 0.22 15.88
N LEU A 84 5.17 0.96 16.03
CA LEU A 84 5.08 2.38 15.75
C LEU A 84 4.87 3.16 17.05
N ALA A 85 5.68 4.19 17.30
CA ALA A 85 5.46 5.09 18.41
C ALA A 85 4.17 5.89 18.22
N GLY A 86 3.45 6.14 19.31
CA GLY A 86 2.20 6.89 19.25
C GLY A 86 2.39 8.36 18.84
N PRO A 87 1.31 9.01 18.41
CA PRO A 87 1.32 10.40 18.01
C PRO A 87 1.62 11.36 19.18
N ASN A 88 2.29 12.46 18.86
CA ASN A 88 2.47 13.60 19.77
C ASN A 88 1.55 14.75 19.32
N ALA A 89 0.26 14.66 19.62
CA ALA A 89 -0.77 15.59 19.18
C ALA A 89 -0.77 15.80 17.64
N ASN A 90 -0.49 14.74 16.88
CA ASN A 90 -0.33 14.78 15.43
C ASN A 90 -0.76 13.44 14.78
N THR A 91 -0.31 13.21 13.57
CA THR A 91 -0.43 11.93 12.85
C THR A 91 0.95 11.33 12.68
N VAL A 92 1.09 10.04 12.99
CA VAL A 92 2.26 9.23 12.66
C VAL A 92 1.88 8.17 11.64
N THR A 93 2.84 7.74 10.84
CA THR A 93 2.59 6.83 9.71
C THR A 93 3.53 5.63 9.81
N SER A 94 3.01 4.44 9.56
CA SER A 94 3.82 3.22 9.50
C SER A 94 4.89 3.31 8.40
N VAL A 95 5.99 2.59 8.59
CA VAL A 95 7.01 2.42 7.55
C VAL A 95 6.57 1.35 6.55
N ASN A 96 6.02 0.25 7.07
CA ASN A 96 5.52 -0.83 6.22
C ASN A 96 4.16 -0.48 5.60
N CYS A 97 3.93 -1.03 4.42
CA CYS A 97 2.61 -1.07 3.79
C CYS A 97 1.94 -2.40 4.08
N PHE A 98 0.62 -2.42 4.08
CA PHE A 98 -0.17 -3.61 4.40
C PHE A 98 -1.17 -3.90 3.28
N ASP A 99 -1.23 -5.14 2.79
CA ASP A 99 -2.32 -5.62 1.94
C ASP A 99 -3.54 -6.06 2.78
N THR A 100 -3.25 -6.61 3.96
CA THR A 100 -4.27 -6.99 4.94
C THR A 100 -3.80 -6.56 6.34
N LEU A 101 -4.66 -5.83 7.04
CA LEU A 101 -4.44 -5.45 8.43
C LEU A 101 -5.24 -6.38 9.35
N LEU A 102 -4.56 -6.99 10.32
CA LEU A 102 -5.17 -7.91 11.27
C LEU A 102 -5.53 -7.23 12.60
N GLN A 103 -4.55 -6.55 13.21
CA GLN A 103 -4.75 -5.93 14.52
C GLN A 103 -3.72 -4.83 14.81
N ILE A 104 -4.08 -3.99 15.77
CA ILE A 104 -3.21 -2.94 16.31
C ILE A 104 -3.31 -3.01 17.83
N ILE A 105 -2.19 -3.23 18.53
CA ILE A 105 -2.15 -3.44 19.98
C ILE A 105 -1.30 -2.34 20.62
N PRO A 106 -1.88 -1.47 21.50
CA PRO A 106 -1.12 -0.50 22.26
C PRO A 106 -0.39 -1.14 23.44
N THR A 107 0.79 -0.64 23.79
CA THR A 107 1.57 -1.10 24.97
C THR A 107 1.16 -0.41 26.26
N GLY A 108 0.37 0.65 26.18
CA GLY A 108 -0.03 1.46 27.34
C GLY A 108 -1.51 1.78 27.39
N THR A 109 -1.96 2.20 28.56
CA THR A 109 -3.35 2.62 28.85
C THR A 109 -3.43 4.13 28.93
N THR A 110 -4.45 4.72 28.31
CA THR A 110 -4.77 6.15 28.45
C THR A 110 -6.23 6.42 28.09
N VAL A 111 -6.80 7.46 28.68
CA VAL A 111 -8.13 7.98 28.31
C VAL A 111 -8.10 8.80 27.02
N ASN A 112 -6.92 9.25 26.60
CA ASN A 112 -6.76 9.93 25.33
C ASN A 112 -7.07 8.97 24.18
N THR A 113 -7.70 9.50 23.15
CA THR A 113 -8.17 8.68 22.03
C THR A 113 -7.19 8.66 20.87
N VAL A 114 -7.15 7.53 20.17
CA VAL A 114 -6.49 7.36 18.88
C VAL A 114 -7.52 7.00 17.81
N GLN A 115 -7.31 7.51 16.61
CA GLN A 115 -8.01 7.12 15.39
C GLN A 115 -7.00 6.44 14.46
N VAL A 116 -7.48 5.51 13.65
CA VAL A 116 -6.65 4.81 12.66
C VAL A 116 -7.22 4.97 11.26
N GLY A 117 -6.36 5.36 10.35
CA GLY A 117 -6.69 5.54 8.94
C GLY A 117 -5.58 5.04 8.01
N VAL A 118 -5.63 5.45 6.75
CA VAL A 118 -4.62 5.15 5.74
C VAL A 118 -3.87 6.41 5.33
N ALA A 119 -2.61 6.25 4.96
CA ALA A 119 -1.79 7.34 4.43
C ALA A 119 -2.09 7.58 2.94
N SER A 120 -1.68 8.75 2.44
CA SER A 120 -1.72 9.07 1.02
C SER A 120 -0.56 8.47 0.22
N VAL A 121 0.21 7.59 0.80
CA VAL A 121 1.39 6.95 0.21
C VAL A 121 1.29 5.44 0.36
N GLY A 122 1.74 4.73 -0.65
CA GLY A 122 1.77 3.27 -0.68
C GLY A 122 1.95 2.75 -2.09
N TYR A 123 1.43 1.57 -2.34
CA TYR A 123 1.57 0.87 -3.62
C TYR A 123 0.22 0.36 -4.12
N PHE A 124 0.11 0.14 -5.40
CA PHE A 124 -0.91 -0.73 -5.96
C PHE A 124 -0.48 -2.19 -5.87
N PRO A 125 -1.41 -3.14 -5.89
CA PRO A 125 -1.08 -4.56 -5.92
C PRO A 125 -0.15 -4.88 -7.09
N ILE A 126 0.70 -5.89 -6.88
CA ILE A 126 1.63 -6.33 -7.92
C ILE A 126 0.87 -6.86 -9.13
N ILE A 127 1.22 -6.37 -10.31
CA ILE A 127 0.73 -6.90 -11.56
C ILE A 127 1.69 -8.00 -12.05
N LEU A 128 1.20 -9.22 -12.12
CA LEU A 128 1.94 -10.33 -12.71
C LEU A 128 1.92 -10.18 -14.24
N LEU A 129 3.06 -9.88 -14.83
CA LEU A 129 3.19 -9.69 -16.28
C LEU A 129 3.27 -11.03 -17.02
N ASN A 130 3.67 -12.10 -16.31
CA ASN A 130 3.80 -13.44 -16.88
C ASN A 130 2.92 -14.41 -16.12
N THR A 131 1.66 -14.53 -16.50
CA THR A 131 0.74 -15.55 -16.00
C THR A 131 0.80 -16.85 -16.82
N ALA A 132 1.50 -16.85 -17.95
CA ALA A 132 1.60 -18.02 -18.80
C ALA A 132 2.73 -18.95 -18.34
N LYS A 133 2.43 -20.20 -18.24
CA LYS A 133 3.24 -21.38 -17.93
C LYS A 133 4.50 -21.58 -18.80
N GLN A 134 5.10 -20.54 -19.32
CA GLN A 134 6.15 -20.71 -20.31
C GLN A 134 7.50 -20.23 -19.81
N ASN A 135 8.37 -21.17 -19.67
CA ASN A 135 9.82 -21.06 -19.53
C ASN A 135 10.52 -20.37 -20.72
N THR A 136 9.83 -19.60 -21.50
CA THR A 136 10.39 -19.03 -22.71
C THR A 136 10.24 -17.53 -22.79
N ALA A 137 11.39 -16.88 -22.71
CA ALA A 137 11.83 -15.83 -23.60
C ALA A 137 10.81 -14.71 -23.94
N PHE A 138 11.16 -13.49 -23.61
CA PHE A 138 10.69 -12.26 -24.23
C PHE A 138 9.17 -12.09 -24.37
N ILE A 139 8.57 -11.50 -23.35
CA ILE A 139 7.20 -11.01 -23.50
C ILE A 139 7.28 -9.58 -24.00
N ASN A 140 6.82 -9.37 -25.21
CA ASN A 140 6.56 -8.02 -25.70
C ASN A 140 5.29 -7.51 -25.03
N TYR A 141 5.38 -6.38 -24.35
CA TYR A 141 4.22 -5.74 -23.75
C TYR A 141 4.25 -4.23 -23.92
N ALA A 142 3.08 -3.65 -23.96
CA ALA A 142 2.87 -2.23 -23.81
C ALA A 142 2.07 -1.97 -22.54
N LEU A 143 2.56 -1.09 -21.69
CA LEU A 143 1.88 -0.62 -20.50
C LEU A 143 1.61 0.87 -20.68
N ASN A 144 0.33 1.24 -20.67
CA ASN A 144 -0.11 2.62 -20.69
C ASN A 144 -0.69 2.96 -19.31
N ILE A 145 -0.11 3.95 -18.64
CA ILE A 145 -0.58 4.46 -17.35
C ILE A 145 -1.10 5.87 -17.56
N ILE A 146 -2.37 6.07 -17.28
CA ILE A 146 -3.05 7.35 -17.48
C ILE A 146 -3.59 7.82 -16.12
N PRO A 147 -3.04 8.89 -15.53
CA PRO A 147 -3.67 9.58 -14.42
C PRO A 147 -4.96 10.25 -14.89
N VAL A 148 -6.06 10.04 -14.17
CA VAL A 148 -7.39 10.54 -14.57
C VAL A 148 -7.80 11.78 -13.76
N THR A 149 -7.18 12.00 -12.60
CA THR A 149 -7.52 13.13 -11.73
C THR A 149 -6.93 14.46 -12.21
N VAL A 150 -7.57 15.56 -11.87
CA VAL A 150 -7.13 16.94 -12.25
C VAL A 150 -5.75 17.27 -11.68
N SER A 151 -5.43 16.75 -10.50
CA SER A 151 -4.11 16.84 -9.90
C SER A 151 -3.59 15.45 -9.64
N PRO A 152 -3.05 14.77 -10.66
CA PRO A 152 -2.63 13.40 -10.52
C PRO A 152 -1.46 13.29 -9.53
N PRO A 153 -1.42 12.24 -8.71
CA PRO A 153 -0.30 12.00 -7.83
C PRO A 153 0.95 11.68 -8.66
N SER A 154 2.09 11.94 -8.09
CA SER A 154 3.32 11.39 -8.61
C SER A 154 3.32 9.88 -8.41
N TYR A 155 3.69 9.12 -9.40
CA TYR A 155 3.83 7.66 -9.33
C TYR A 155 5.18 7.22 -9.90
N GLN A 156 5.69 6.12 -9.40
CA GLN A 156 6.93 5.51 -9.84
C GLN A 156 6.72 4.04 -10.18
N ILE A 157 7.35 3.58 -11.24
CA ILE A 157 7.20 2.23 -11.76
C ILE A 157 8.46 1.43 -11.45
N PHE A 158 8.25 0.23 -10.93
CA PHE A 158 9.30 -0.74 -10.66
C PHE A 158 9.02 -2.04 -11.41
N LEU A 159 10.07 -2.64 -11.92
CA LEU A 159 10.03 -3.92 -12.62
C LEU A 159 10.85 -4.96 -11.86
N SER A 160 10.43 -6.21 -11.88
CA SER A 160 11.17 -7.33 -11.33
C SER A 160 11.30 -8.47 -12.32
N LEU A 161 12.49 -9.07 -12.35
CA LEU A 161 12.80 -10.26 -13.14
C LEU A 161 12.51 -11.57 -12.39
N LYS A 162 12.13 -11.51 -11.12
CA LYS A 162 11.91 -12.70 -10.28
C LYS A 162 10.46 -13.17 -10.35
N ASN A 163 10.29 -14.48 -10.54
CA ASN A 163 8.99 -15.15 -10.60
C ASN A 163 8.24 -15.20 -9.28
N ASN A 164 8.97 -15.22 -8.18
CA ASN A 164 8.41 -15.42 -6.85
C ASN A 164 9.03 -14.42 -5.91
N ILE A 165 8.38 -13.29 -5.78
CA ILE A 165 8.85 -12.24 -4.92
C ILE A 165 8.22 -12.45 -3.56
N GLY A 166 8.93 -13.19 -2.71
CA GLY A 166 8.72 -13.09 -1.26
C GLY A 166 9.13 -11.68 -0.85
N MET A 167 8.23 -10.75 -0.96
CA MET A 167 8.55 -9.35 -0.74
C MET A 167 8.45 -9.03 0.73
N GLY A 168 9.59 -8.93 1.34
CA GLY A 168 9.67 -8.55 2.73
C GLY A 168 9.24 -7.12 3.03
N LYS A 169 9.45 -6.13 2.18
CA LYS A 169 9.11 -4.72 2.46
C LYS A 169 9.08 -3.90 1.18
N TYR A 170 7.95 -3.29 0.88
CA TYR A 170 7.85 -2.34 -0.24
C TYR A 170 8.68 -1.06 -0.03
N ASP A 171 8.97 -0.67 1.20
CA ASP A 171 9.66 0.58 1.50
C ASP A 171 11.17 0.58 1.20
N SER A 172 11.79 -0.59 1.13
CA SER A 172 13.21 -0.71 0.79
C SER A 172 13.49 -0.72 -0.71
N LEU A 173 12.47 -0.47 -1.54
CA LEU A 173 12.57 -0.50 -2.99
C LEU A 173 13.17 0.80 -3.57
N THR A 174 14.25 1.25 -3.01
CA THR A 174 15.23 2.00 -3.77
C THR A 174 16.19 0.96 -4.35
N SER A 175 16.20 0.75 -5.66
CA SER A 175 17.11 -0.14 -6.39
C SER A 175 17.80 -1.17 -5.49
N ASP A 176 17.10 -2.26 -5.20
CA ASP A 176 17.56 -3.28 -4.28
C ASP A 176 18.78 -3.98 -4.87
N ALA A 177 19.88 -4.00 -4.11
CA ALA A 177 21.10 -4.72 -4.45
C ALA A 177 20.85 -6.25 -4.68
N ASN A 178 19.69 -6.77 -4.23
CA ASN A 178 19.27 -8.15 -4.44
C ASN A 178 18.45 -8.33 -5.75
N GLY A 179 18.22 -7.28 -6.53
CA GLY A 179 17.55 -7.34 -7.83
C GLY A 179 16.09 -7.75 -7.78
N ASN A 180 15.37 -7.47 -6.68
CA ASN A 180 13.94 -7.79 -6.58
C ASN A 180 13.12 -6.85 -7.45
N PHE A 181 13.35 -5.54 -7.30
CA PHE A 181 12.75 -4.52 -8.15
C PHE A 181 13.78 -3.47 -8.56
N ILE A 182 13.66 -3.02 -9.79
CA ILE A 182 14.49 -1.95 -10.34
C ILE A 182 13.54 -0.83 -10.72
N ALA A 183 13.85 0.40 -10.28
CA ALA A 183 13.12 1.57 -10.72
C ALA A 183 13.25 1.71 -12.23
N PHE A 184 12.12 1.61 -12.95
CA PHE A 184 12.10 1.70 -14.41
C PHE A 184 11.98 3.15 -14.88
N ALA A 185 11.23 3.98 -14.14
CA ALA A 185 11.03 5.37 -14.46
C ALA A 185 11.10 6.24 -13.21
N ALA A 186 11.56 7.47 -13.38
CA ALA A 186 11.45 8.49 -12.34
C ALA A 186 9.98 8.78 -12.02
N ALA A 187 9.73 9.30 -10.81
CA ALA A 187 8.40 9.71 -10.41
C ALA A 187 7.82 10.74 -11.40
N SER A 188 6.59 10.51 -11.84
CA SER A 188 5.90 11.35 -12.83
C SER A 188 4.42 11.45 -12.49
N ASN A 189 3.82 12.58 -12.81
CA ASN A 189 2.37 12.78 -12.76
C ASN A 189 1.73 12.84 -14.16
N LYS A 190 2.48 12.44 -15.20
CA LYS A 190 2.05 12.47 -16.60
C LYS A 190 1.74 11.06 -17.09
N PRO A 191 0.92 10.92 -18.14
CA PRO A 191 0.75 9.63 -18.82
C PRO A 191 2.09 9.06 -19.25
N VAL A 192 2.27 7.77 -19.05
CA VAL A 192 3.48 7.03 -19.45
C VAL A 192 3.08 5.83 -20.30
N LEU A 193 3.70 5.72 -21.45
CA LEU A 193 3.65 4.53 -22.30
C LEU A 193 5.00 3.81 -22.23
N ILE A 194 4.97 2.59 -21.75
CA ILE A 194 6.13 1.71 -21.69
C ILE A 194 5.94 0.61 -22.71
N GLN A 195 6.87 0.51 -23.65
CA GLN A 195 6.99 -0.65 -24.53
C GLN A 195 8.30 -1.34 -24.21
N SER A 196 8.23 -2.62 -23.95
CA SER A 196 9.42 -3.37 -23.58
C SER A 196 9.30 -4.82 -24.03
N ASN A 197 10.42 -5.33 -24.48
CA ASN A 197 10.69 -6.75 -24.70
C ASN A 197 11.53 -7.35 -23.57
N ASN A 198 11.42 -6.79 -22.38
CA ASN A 198 12.18 -7.23 -21.22
C ASN A 198 11.61 -8.51 -20.60
N LEU A 199 12.47 -9.23 -19.92
CA LEU A 199 12.15 -10.42 -19.12
C LEU A 199 11.42 -10.10 -17.81
N ALA A 200 10.92 -8.87 -17.64
CA ALA A 200 10.24 -8.48 -16.41
C ALA A 200 8.99 -9.34 -16.19
N GLN A 201 8.87 -9.89 -14.99
CA GLN A 201 7.79 -10.80 -14.63
C GLN A 201 6.75 -10.15 -13.75
N ASN A 202 7.14 -9.09 -13.04
CA ASN A 202 6.26 -8.36 -12.15
C ASN A 202 6.43 -6.86 -12.33
N LEU A 203 5.32 -6.16 -12.18
CA LEU A 203 5.22 -4.71 -12.19
C LEU A 203 4.66 -4.23 -10.85
N LEU A 204 5.29 -3.22 -10.29
CA LEU A 204 4.83 -2.53 -9.09
C LEU A 204 4.74 -1.03 -9.36
N ILE A 205 3.64 -0.42 -8.99
CA ILE A 205 3.44 1.03 -9.08
C ILE A 205 3.38 1.60 -7.68
N LYS A 206 4.35 2.44 -7.35
CA LYS A 206 4.38 3.22 -6.12
C LYS A 206 3.67 4.55 -6.36
N ILE A 207 2.85 4.96 -5.40
CA ILE A 207 2.22 6.27 -5.35
C ILE A 207 2.88 7.12 -4.27
N ASP A 208 3.22 8.34 -4.64
CA ASP A 208 3.79 9.33 -3.73
C ASP A 208 2.70 10.12 -2.97
N PRO A 209 3.05 10.88 -1.92
CA PRO A 209 2.11 11.66 -1.13
C PRO A 209 1.19 12.55 -1.98
N ASN A 210 -0.03 12.74 -1.51
CA ASN A 210 -1.14 13.46 -2.13
C ASN A 210 -2.00 12.64 -3.11
N ALA A 211 -1.98 11.31 -2.97
CA ALA A 211 -2.77 10.42 -3.79
C ALA A 211 -4.28 10.37 -3.45
N ALA A 212 -4.73 11.06 -2.37
CA ALA A 212 -6.12 11.00 -1.91
C ALA A 212 -7.11 11.28 -3.04
N GLY A 213 -8.04 10.34 -3.25
CA GLY A 213 -9.04 10.44 -4.31
C GLY A 213 -8.48 10.33 -5.74
N SER A 214 -7.24 9.91 -5.90
CA SER A 214 -6.58 9.80 -7.20
C SER A 214 -6.96 8.51 -7.91
N VAL A 215 -7.11 8.59 -9.22
CA VAL A 215 -7.43 7.45 -10.08
C VAL A 215 -6.33 7.28 -11.12
N LEU A 216 -5.77 6.07 -11.19
CA LEU A 216 -4.87 5.66 -12.26
C LEU A 216 -5.54 4.57 -13.10
N LYS A 217 -5.54 4.75 -14.41
CA LYS A 217 -5.92 3.71 -15.37
C LYS A 217 -4.68 3.08 -15.96
N CYS A 218 -4.56 1.77 -15.80
CA CYS A 218 -3.46 1.00 -16.36
C CYS A 218 -4.02 0.07 -17.44
N GLN A 219 -3.54 0.24 -18.65
CA GLN A 219 -3.83 -0.69 -19.76
C GLN A 219 -2.59 -1.50 -20.02
N PHE A 220 -2.70 -2.79 -19.85
CA PHE A 220 -1.66 -3.76 -20.18
C PHE A 220 -2.03 -4.46 -21.48
N LEU A 221 -1.16 -4.38 -22.47
CA LEU A 221 -1.30 -5.05 -23.75
C LEU A 221 -0.14 -6.02 -23.95
N GLN A 222 -0.44 -7.30 -23.98
CA GLN A 222 0.52 -8.33 -24.40
C GLN A 222 0.50 -8.41 -25.93
N LEU A 223 1.64 -8.16 -26.55
CA LEU A 223 1.83 -8.16 -27.99
C LEU A 223 2.27 -9.54 -28.47
#